data_ffa1761f1d7eaefde175a5f537281902
#
_entry.id   ffa1761f1d7eaefde175a5f537281902
#
_cell.length_a   1.000
_cell.length_b   1.000
_cell.length_c   1.000
_cell.angle_alpha   90.00
_cell.angle_beta   90.00
_cell.angle_gamma   90.00
#
_symmetry.space_group_name_H-M   'P 1'
#
loop_
_entity.id
_entity.type
_entity.pdbx_description
1 polymer ?
#
loop_
_entity_poly.entity_id
_entity_poly.type
_entity_poly.pdbx_seq_one_letter_code
_entity_poly.pdbx_strand_id
1 'polypeptide(L)'
;MSYPAVTLIDSGILVAYYRARDDHHLQVCKFFEQYTGRLVTTLSCITEVMWLLNSDWRLQNRFLDGVATEVFECCSLLLQDFTRIAELNAQYFDLPADFADLSLIAISERLNIAAILTLDSDFDIYRRYRNQSFNRVSLPT
;
A
#
# COMPACT_ATOMS: atom_id res chain seq x y z
N MET A 1 21.43 5.28 -5.42
CA MET A 1 20.25 4.60 -5.96
C MET A 1 19.04 5.49 -5.81
N SER A 2 18.31 5.70 -6.89
CA SER A 2 17.11 6.53 -6.84
C SER A 2 15.86 5.68 -6.72
N TYR A 3 14.92 6.13 -5.87
CA TYR A 3 13.60 5.54 -5.75
C TYR A 3 12.61 6.26 -6.68
N PRO A 4 11.48 5.62 -7.03
CA PRO A 4 10.41 6.29 -7.77
C PRO A 4 9.90 7.53 -7.03
N ALA A 5 9.47 8.54 -7.78
CA ALA A 5 8.96 9.79 -7.20
C ALA A 5 7.65 9.59 -6.43
N VAL A 6 6.82 8.63 -6.86
CA VAL A 6 5.56 8.28 -6.20
C VAL A 6 5.50 6.76 -6.08
N THR A 7 5.18 6.27 -4.90
CA THR A 7 5.09 4.84 -4.61
C THR A 7 3.80 4.55 -3.84
N LEU A 8 3.06 3.53 -4.28
CA LEU A 8 1.95 3.00 -3.50
C LEU A 8 2.51 2.24 -2.30
N ILE A 9 1.83 2.33 -1.17
CA ILE A 9 2.26 1.64 0.04
C ILE A 9 1.11 0.80 0.60
N ASP A 10 1.40 -0.46 0.85
CA ASP A 10 0.45 -1.44 1.35
C ASP A 10 0.41 -1.44 2.89
N SER A 11 -0.67 -1.98 3.44
CA SER A 11 -0.92 -2.03 4.88
C SER A 11 0.18 -2.75 5.66
N GLY A 12 0.73 -3.85 5.14
CA GLY A 12 1.78 -4.61 5.82
C GLY A 12 3.04 -3.79 6.09
N ILE A 13 3.41 -2.93 5.16
CA ILE A 13 4.54 -2.01 5.33
C ILE A 13 4.24 -0.99 6.42
N LEU A 14 3.03 -0.43 6.41
CA LEU A 14 2.62 0.56 7.40
C LEU A 14 2.62 -0.03 8.81
N VAL A 15 2.11 -1.25 8.96
CA VAL A 15 2.15 -1.97 10.24
C VAL A 15 3.59 -2.20 10.69
N ALA A 16 4.47 -2.64 9.78
CA ALA A 16 5.87 -2.89 10.09
C ALA A 16 6.60 -1.61 10.54
N TYR A 17 6.23 -0.47 9.97
CA TYR A 17 6.82 0.81 10.36
C TYR A 17 6.51 1.18 11.81
N TYR A 18 5.28 0.96 12.24
CA TYR A 18 4.83 1.37 13.58
C TYR A 18 5.02 0.30 14.65
N ARG A 19 5.10 -0.97 14.28
CA ARG A 19 5.26 -2.08 15.23
C ARG A 19 6.74 -2.47 15.33
N ALA A 20 7.39 -2.05 16.42
CA ALA A 20 8.84 -2.25 16.61
C ALA A 20 9.27 -3.71 16.60
N ARG A 21 8.39 -4.63 16.97
CA ARG A 21 8.68 -6.07 16.99
C ARG A 21 8.40 -6.79 15.67
N ASP A 22 7.93 -6.07 14.65
CA ASP A 22 7.71 -6.66 13.34
C ASP A 22 9.06 -7.05 12.71
N ASP A 23 9.10 -8.21 12.06
CA ASP A 23 10.33 -8.73 11.45
C ASP A 23 10.93 -7.79 10.42
N HIS A 24 10.13 -6.96 9.78
CA HIS A 24 10.56 -6.02 8.74
C HIS A 24 10.73 -4.59 9.25
N HIS A 25 10.54 -4.36 10.54
CA HIS A 25 10.52 -3.00 11.11
C HIS A 25 11.77 -2.19 10.75
N LEU A 26 12.97 -2.75 10.97
CA LEU A 26 14.22 -2.02 10.76
C LEU A 26 14.43 -1.67 9.28
N GLN A 27 14.11 -2.59 8.38
CA GLN A 27 14.24 -2.36 6.94
C GLN A 27 13.27 -1.29 6.45
N VAL A 28 12.04 -1.30 6.98
CA VAL A 28 11.02 -0.29 6.63
C VAL A 28 11.44 1.08 7.16
N CYS A 29 11.96 1.16 8.38
CA CYS A 29 12.49 2.41 8.92
C CYS A 29 13.63 2.96 8.08
N LYS A 30 14.54 2.11 7.62
CA LYS A 30 15.62 2.52 6.70
C LYS A 30 15.08 3.07 5.39
N PHE A 31 14.06 2.42 4.84
CA PHE A 31 13.43 2.91 3.63
C PHE A 31 12.89 4.33 3.83
N PHE A 32 12.15 4.56 4.91
CA PHE A 32 11.55 5.88 5.17
C PHE A 32 12.60 6.97 5.42
N GLU A 33 13.75 6.61 5.99
CA GLU A 33 14.86 7.56 6.16
C GLU A 33 15.45 8.00 4.82
N GLN A 34 15.42 7.12 3.82
CA GLN A 34 16.05 7.36 2.52
C GLN A 34 15.07 7.89 1.47
N TYR A 35 13.79 7.61 1.64
CA TYR A 35 12.79 7.93 0.62
C TYR A 35 12.35 9.38 0.72
N THR A 36 12.44 10.10 -0.40
CA THR A 36 12.07 11.53 -0.48
C THR A 36 10.85 11.78 -1.35
N GLY A 37 10.27 10.73 -1.93
CA GLY A 37 9.10 10.83 -2.79
C GLY A 37 7.78 10.85 -2.02
N ARG A 38 6.69 10.65 -2.75
CA ARG A 38 5.35 10.60 -2.19
C ARG A 38 4.92 9.15 -1.99
N LEU A 39 4.34 8.87 -0.83
CA LEU A 39 3.76 7.58 -0.49
C LEU A 39 2.24 7.68 -0.52
N VAL A 40 1.59 6.86 -1.34
CA VAL A 40 0.14 6.91 -1.56
C VAL A 40 -0.49 5.59 -1.13
N THR A 41 -1.55 5.67 -0.35
CA THR A 41 -2.33 4.53 0.09
C THR A 41 -3.82 4.80 -0.10
N THR A 42 -4.67 3.86 0.29
CA THR A 42 -6.12 3.98 0.19
C THR A 42 -6.77 3.90 1.56
N LEU A 43 -8.01 4.39 1.67
CA LEU A 43 -8.78 4.29 2.91
C LEU A 43 -8.95 2.83 3.35
N SER A 44 -9.08 1.91 2.40
CA SER A 44 -9.16 0.48 2.72
C SER A 44 -7.90 -0.04 3.40
N CYS A 45 -6.71 0.37 2.93
CA CYS A 45 -5.45 0.04 3.58
C CYS A 45 -5.35 0.66 4.97
N ILE A 46 -5.80 1.91 5.12
CA ILE A 46 -5.84 2.59 6.43
C ILE A 46 -6.72 1.82 7.41
N THR A 47 -7.90 1.37 6.97
CA THR A 47 -8.81 0.56 7.79
C THR A 47 -8.13 -0.72 8.26
N GLU A 48 -7.42 -1.40 7.35
CA GLU A 48 -6.69 -2.62 7.68
C GLU A 48 -5.57 -2.36 8.69
N VAL A 49 -4.81 -1.29 8.51
CA VAL A 49 -3.75 -0.90 9.48
C VAL A 49 -4.33 -0.65 10.86
N MET A 50 -5.45 0.08 10.93
CA MET A 50 -6.11 0.36 12.21
C MET A 50 -6.54 -0.92 12.90
N TRP A 51 -7.05 -1.88 12.14
CA TRP A 51 -7.41 -3.18 12.68
C TRP A 51 -6.20 -3.96 13.19
N LEU A 52 -5.12 -4.00 12.40
CA LEU A 52 -3.90 -4.74 12.75
C LEU A 52 -3.16 -4.12 13.94
N LEU A 53 -3.31 -2.82 14.18
CA LEU A 53 -2.72 -2.10 15.32
C LEU A 53 -3.71 -1.95 16.50
N ASN A 54 -4.80 -2.69 16.52
CA ASN A 54 -5.88 -2.47 17.49
C ASN A 54 -5.51 -2.75 18.96
N SER A 55 -4.40 -3.44 19.20
CA SER A 55 -3.94 -3.74 20.57
C SER A 55 -3.29 -2.53 21.25
N ASP A 56 -2.94 -1.50 20.50
CA ASP A 56 -2.29 -0.31 21.06
C ASP A 56 -2.80 0.96 20.36
N TRP A 57 -3.70 1.68 21.03
CA TRP A 57 -4.29 2.90 20.50
C TRP A 57 -3.25 4.00 20.26
N ARG A 58 -2.12 3.97 20.96
CA ARG A 58 -1.06 4.97 20.77
C ARG A 58 -0.36 4.78 19.44
N LEU A 59 -0.12 3.54 19.02
CA LEU A 59 0.39 3.24 17.70
C LEU A 59 -0.61 3.63 16.61
N GLN A 60 -1.90 3.36 16.84
CA GLN A 60 -2.94 3.78 15.91
C GLN A 60 -2.93 5.29 15.72
N ASN A 61 -2.83 6.05 16.80
CA ASN A 61 -2.82 7.51 16.72
C ASN A 61 -1.56 8.06 16.05
N ARG A 62 -0.41 7.44 16.26
CA ARG A 62 0.82 7.83 15.57
C ARG A 62 0.69 7.60 14.06
N PHE A 63 0.08 6.50 13.66
CA PHE A 63 -0.22 6.25 12.26
C PHE A 63 -1.21 7.29 11.71
N LEU A 64 -2.30 7.58 12.42
CA LEU A 64 -3.28 8.59 12.00
C LEU A 64 -2.66 9.98 11.87
N ASP A 65 -1.73 10.33 12.75
CA ASP A 65 -0.98 11.58 12.63
C ASP A 65 -0.15 11.61 11.33
N GLY A 66 0.44 10.48 10.95
CA GLY A 66 1.16 10.35 9.69
C GLY A 66 0.25 10.58 8.48
N VAL A 67 -0.99 10.09 8.54
CA VAL A 67 -1.98 10.35 7.49
C VAL A 67 -2.41 11.82 7.50
N ALA A 68 -2.71 12.38 8.68
CA ALA A 68 -3.17 13.76 8.83
C ALA A 68 -2.13 14.78 8.36
N THR A 69 -0.85 14.48 8.51
CA THR A 69 0.26 15.33 8.07
C THR A 69 0.79 14.97 6.68
N GLU A 70 0.11 14.05 5.99
CA GLU A 70 0.43 13.60 4.63
C GLU A 70 1.82 12.96 4.47
N VAL A 71 2.34 12.35 5.52
CA VAL A 71 3.46 11.41 5.38
C VAL A 71 3.02 10.24 4.50
N PHE A 72 1.76 9.84 4.66
CA PHE A 72 1.08 8.89 3.77
C PHE A 72 -0.16 9.58 3.20
N GLU A 73 -0.20 9.73 1.88
CA GLU A 73 -1.34 10.38 1.23
C GLU A 73 -2.46 9.36 1.05
N CYS A 74 -3.64 9.67 1.58
CA CYS A 74 -4.82 8.83 1.37
C CYS A 74 -5.51 9.25 0.08
N CYS A 75 -5.49 8.39 -0.93
CA CYS A 75 -6.19 8.62 -2.18
C CYS A 75 -7.60 8.02 -2.10
N SER A 76 -8.61 8.84 -2.39
CA SER A 76 -10.02 8.42 -2.39
C SER A 76 -10.33 7.57 -3.62
N LEU A 77 -11.21 6.59 -3.45
CA LEU A 77 -11.81 5.88 -4.57
C LEU A 77 -12.91 6.72 -5.21
N LEU A 78 -13.00 6.68 -6.53
CA LEU A 78 -14.09 7.25 -7.29
C LEU A 78 -15.09 6.14 -7.61
N LEU A 79 -16.32 6.52 -8.00
CA LEU A 79 -17.34 5.53 -8.36
C LEU A 79 -16.86 4.59 -9.46
N GLN A 80 -16.15 5.11 -10.46
CA GLN A 80 -15.58 4.29 -11.55
C GLN A 80 -14.59 3.23 -11.07
N ASP A 81 -13.90 3.48 -9.96
CA ASP A 81 -12.96 2.51 -9.41
C ASP A 81 -13.69 1.24 -8.94
N PHE A 82 -14.92 1.36 -8.43
CA PHE A 82 -15.70 0.20 -8.00
C PHE A 82 -16.05 -0.73 -9.17
N THR A 83 -16.33 -0.17 -10.33
CA THR A 83 -16.56 -0.99 -11.54
C THR A 83 -15.29 -1.77 -11.89
N ARG A 84 -14.13 -1.11 -11.86
CA ARG A 84 -12.85 -1.76 -12.12
C ARG A 84 -12.51 -2.79 -11.07
N ILE A 85 -12.76 -2.51 -9.79
CA ILE A 85 -12.55 -3.45 -8.69
C ILE A 85 -13.39 -4.70 -8.88
N ALA A 86 -14.65 -4.56 -9.33
CA ALA A 86 -15.50 -5.72 -9.60
C ALA A 86 -14.92 -6.61 -10.71
N GLU A 87 -14.37 -6.01 -11.76
CA GLU A 87 -13.70 -6.75 -12.83
C GLU A 87 -12.47 -7.51 -12.31
N LEU A 88 -11.65 -6.84 -11.50
CA LEU A 88 -10.46 -7.44 -10.89
C LEU A 88 -10.83 -8.56 -9.92
N ASN A 89 -11.88 -8.37 -9.15
CA ASN A 89 -12.37 -9.38 -8.22
C ASN A 89 -12.80 -10.66 -8.95
N ALA A 90 -13.44 -10.51 -10.10
CA ALA A 90 -13.79 -11.64 -10.95
C ALA A 90 -12.56 -12.28 -11.59
N GLN A 91 -11.60 -11.48 -12.04
CA GLN A 91 -10.37 -11.97 -12.66
C GLN A 91 -9.54 -12.82 -11.69
N TYR A 92 -9.47 -12.43 -10.42
CA TYR A 92 -8.67 -13.10 -9.40
C TYR A 92 -9.52 -13.94 -8.44
N PHE A 93 -10.62 -14.52 -8.92
CA PHE A 93 -11.56 -15.28 -8.07
C PHE A 93 -10.91 -16.48 -7.37
N ASP A 94 -9.88 -17.08 -7.96
CA ASP A 94 -9.13 -18.22 -7.44
C ASP A 94 -7.84 -17.83 -6.70
N LEU A 95 -7.49 -16.53 -6.72
CA LEU A 95 -6.45 -15.94 -5.90
C LEU A 95 -7.13 -14.86 -5.08
N PRO A 96 -7.66 -15.17 -3.89
CA PRO A 96 -8.53 -14.23 -3.20
C PRO A 96 -7.79 -12.96 -2.82
N ALA A 97 -7.95 -11.94 -3.65
CA ALA A 97 -7.48 -10.60 -3.38
C ALA A 97 -8.50 -9.91 -2.46
N ASP A 98 -8.03 -9.29 -1.39
CA ASP A 98 -8.91 -8.52 -0.53
C ASP A 98 -9.21 -7.14 -1.15
N PHE A 99 -10.17 -6.43 -0.56
CA PHE A 99 -10.57 -5.14 -1.09
C PHE A 99 -9.43 -4.12 -1.05
N ALA A 100 -8.56 -4.19 -0.04
CA ALA A 100 -7.41 -3.29 0.06
C ALA A 100 -6.45 -3.48 -1.13
N ASP A 101 -6.14 -4.73 -1.49
CA ASP A 101 -5.32 -5.05 -2.66
C ASP A 101 -5.96 -4.52 -3.94
N LEU A 102 -7.25 -4.80 -4.13
CA LEU A 102 -7.98 -4.36 -5.32
C LEU A 102 -8.04 -2.84 -5.41
N SER A 103 -8.17 -2.16 -4.28
CA SER A 103 -8.17 -0.69 -4.25
C SER A 103 -6.83 -0.12 -4.71
N LEU A 104 -5.71 -0.74 -4.32
CA LEU A 104 -4.38 -0.33 -4.75
C LEU A 104 -4.20 -0.53 -6.26
N ILE A 105 -4.69 -1.65 -6.80
CA ILE A 105 -4.62 -1.89 -8.24
C ILE A 105 -5.41 -0.81 -8.99
N ALA A 106 -6.62 -0.54 -8.57
CA ALA A 106 -7.47 0.47 -9.21
C ALA A 106 -6.83 1.86 -9.19
N ILE A 107 -6.27 2.28 -8.05
CA ILE A 107 -5.58 3.57 -7.91
C ILE A 107 -4.32 3.58 -8.78
N SER A 108 -3.57 2.49 -8.83
CA SER A 108 -2.37 2.39 -9.67
C SER A 108 -2.67 2.67 -11.14
N GLU A 109 -3.81 2.19 -11.61
CA GLU A 109 -4.25 2.38 -12.99
C GLU A 109 -4.73 3.81 -13.24
N ARG A 110 -5.62 4.31 -12.38
CA ARG A 110 -6.20 5.63 -12.54
C ARG A 110 -5.18 6.75 -12.45
N LEU A 111 -4.22 6.63 -11.53
CA LEU A 111 -3.19 7.64 -11.31
C LEU A 111 -1.88 7.33 -12.04
N ASN A 112 -1.82 6.21 -12.74
CA ASN A 112 -0.63 5.74 -13.45
C ASN A 112 0.60 5.65 -12.53
N ILE A 113 0.45 4.96 -11.40
CA ILE A 113 1.52 4.70 -10.44
C ILE A 113 1.83 3.20 -10.48
N ALA A 114 2.96 2.83 -11.06
CA ALA A 114 3.36 1.42 -11.16
C ALA A 114 4.14 0.94 -9.93
N ALA A 115 4.83 1.84 -9.24
CA ALA A 115 5.68 1.50 -8.12
C ALA A 115 4.86 1.18 -6.87
N ILE A 116 5.19 0.07 -6.21
CA ILE A 116 4.52 -0.34 -4.97
C ILE A 116 5.54 -0.88 -3.97
N LEU A 117 5.39 -0.48 -2.73
CA LEU A 117 6.11 -1.03 -1.60
C LEU A 117 5.15 -1.95 -0.84
N THR A 118 5.43 -3.24 -0.86
CA THR A 118 4.59 -4.27 -0.24
C THR A 118 5.43 -5.46 0.22
N LEU A 119 4.97 -6.15 1.24
CA LEU A 119 5.51 -7.43 1.68
C LEU A 119 4.76 -8.61 1.06
N ASP A 120 3.68 -8.34 0.33
CA ASP A 120 2.81 -9.36 -0.23
C ASP A 120 3.26 -9.74 -1.65
N SER A 121 3.70 -11.00 -1.81
CA SER A 121 4.15 -11.52 -3.10
C SER A 121 3.03 -11.64 -4.14
N ASP A 122 1.76 -11.52 -3.74
CA ASP A 122 0.65 -11.52 -4.68
C ASP A 122 0.74 -10.36 -5.67
N PHE A 123 1.42 -9.26 -5.30
CA PHE A 123 1.66 -8.15 -6.21
C PHE A 123 2.63 -8.49 -7.35
N ASP A 124 3.29 -9.62 -7.31
CA ASP A 124 4.03 -10.17 -8.46
C ASP A 124 3.09 -10.85 -9.46
N ILE A 125 1.90 -11.26 -9.00
CA ILE A 125 0.88 -11.95 -9.81
C ILE A 125 -0.13 -10.95 -10.38
N TYR A 126 -0.56 -9.98 -9.58
CA TYR A 126 -1.52 -8.97 -10.03
C TYR A 126 -1.01 -8.22 -11.25
N ARG A 127 -1.92 -7.88 -12.15
CA ARG A 127 -1.60 -7.10 -13.34
C ARG A 127 -2.44 -5.85 -13.39
N ARG A 128 -1.78 -4.77 -13.74
CA ARG A 128 -2.39 -3.48 -14.01
C ARG A 128 -2.98 -3.47 -15.42
N TYR A 129 -3.69 -2.43 -15.72
CA TYR A 129 -4.29 -2.20 -17.04
C TYR A 129 -3.33 -2.60 -18.17
N ARG A 130 -3.85 -3.25 -19.21
CA ARG A 130 -3.07 -3.78 -20.36
C ARG A 130 -2.05 -4.84 -19.94
N ASN A 131 -2.36 -5.62 -18.92
CA ASN A 131 -1.52 -6.71 -18.44
C ASN A 131 -0.12 -6.26 -17.99
N GLN A 132 0.02 -5.03 -17.52
CA GLN A 132 1.28 -4.52 -17.00
C GLN A 132 1.54 -5.01 -15.58
N SER A 133 2.80 -5.36 -15.30
CA SER A 133 3.20 -5.72 -13.93
C SER A 133 3.36 -4.47 -13.06
N PHE A 134 3.28 -4.68 -11.74
CA PHE A 134 3.75 -3.68 -10.79
C PHE A 134 5.28 -3.64 -10.77
N ASN A 135 5.81 -2.48 -10.44
CA ASN A 135 7.22 -2.31 -10.11
C ASN A 135 7.35 -2.37 -8.58
N ARG A 136 7.70 -3.55 -8.04
CA ARG A 136 7.91 -3.69 -6.61
C ARG A 136 9.20 -3.04 -6.18
N VAL A 137 9.08 -2.06 -5.30
CA VAL A 137 10.24 -1.37 -4.73
C VAL A 137 10.85 -2.27 -3.67
N SER A 138 12.18 -2.47 -3.73
CA SER A 138 12.88 -3.31 -2.76
C SER A 138 13.18 -2.54 -1.48
N LEU A 139 13.02 -3.21 -0.35
CA LEU A 139 13.47 -2.67 0.93
C LEU A 139 15.00 -2.72 1.00
N PRO A 140 15.63 -1.72 1.65
CA PRO A 140 17.06 -1.77 1.87
C PRO A 140 17.45 -2.91 2.81
N THR A 141 18.62 -3.47 2.63
CA THR A 141 19.19 -4.50 3.50
C THR A 141 20.03 -3.89 4.65
#